data_6a3501ba911e46c099b3365efe0bac7c
#
_entry.id   6a3501ba911e46c099b3365efe0bac7c
#
_cell.length_a   1.000
_cell.length_b   1.000
_cell.length_c   1.000
_cell.angle_alpha   90.00
_cell.angle_beta   90.00
_cell.angle_gamma   90.00
#
_symmetry.space_group_name_H-M   'P 1'
#
loop_
_entity.id
_entity.type
_entity.pdbx_description
1 polymer ?
#
loop_
_entity_poly.entity_id
_entity_poly.type
_entity_poly.pdbx_seq_one_letter_code
_entity_poly.pdbx_strand_id
1 'polypeptide(L)'
;MIKPILVFGYGNLSRGDDALGPLLLDYIEKHCDLSKIELLTDFQLQIEHALDLEHRTLVLIVDASVACINRCDFSPLTAARDKSYTTHAMSPAAVLAVYVSIKKQAPPPCFLMSIKAESMELGAGLSSAAENNLQQACLFVKQLLQQPTLNHWLQQTSY
;
A
#
# COMPACT_ATOMS: atom_id res chain seq x y z
N MET A 1 8.84 -18.55 9.02
CA MET A 1 9.87 -17.63 8.50
C MET A 1 9.20 -16.41 7.87
N ILE A 2 9.71 -15.24 8.20
CA ILE A 2 9.17 -13.99 7.63
C ILE A 2 9.63 -13.87 6.18
N LYS A 3 8.68 -13.62 5.27
CA LYS A 3 9.01 -13.43 3.86
C LYS A 3 9.63 -12.04 3.63
N PRO A 4 10.57 -11.92 2.69
CA PRO A 4 11.32 -10.67 2.52
C PRO A 4 10.50 -9.51 1.95
N ILE A 5 9.45 -9.79 1.19
CA ILE A 5 8.61 -8.75 0.57
C ILE A 5 7.26 -8.73 1.26
N LEU A 6 6.86 -7.54 1.72
CA LEU A 6 5.53 -7.32 2.28
C LEU A 6 4.74 -6.41 1.36
N VAL A 7 3.53 -6.82 1.00
CA VAL A 7 2.56 -5.94 0.33
C VAL A 7 1.36 -5.79 1.26
N PHE A 8 1.10 -4.57 1.68
CA PHE A 8 0.01 -4.25 2.60
C PHE A 8 -1.01 -3.37 1.88
N GLY A 9 -2.23 -3.90 1.70
CA GLY A 9 -3.33 -3.13 1.15
C GLY A 9 -4.41 -2.96 2.18
N TYR A 10 -4.83 -1.73 2.42
CA TYR A 10 -5.87 -1.47 3.41
C TYR A 10 -7.03 -0.72 2.78
N GLY A 11 -8.19 -0.89 3.39
CA GLY A 11 -9.42 -0.26 2.98
C GLY A 11 -10.62 -1.14 3.29
N ASN A 12 -11.81 -0.56 3.18
CA ASN A 12 -13.06 -1.22 3.47
C ASN A 12 -13.75 -1.63 2.17
N LEU A 13 -13.92 -2.92 1.96
CA LEU A 13 -14.59 -3.48 0.78
C LEU A 13 -16.03 -3.00 0.61
N SER A 14 -16.65 -2.51 1.68
CA SER A 14 -18.03 -2.02 1.67
C SER A 14 -18.16 -0.52 1.42
N ARG A 15 -17.07 0.19 1.15
CA ARG A 15 -17.07 1.65 1.02
C ARG A 15 -16.55 2.11 -0.35
N GLY A 16 -17.22 1.69 -1.42
CA GLY A 16 -16.92 2.17 -2.76
C GLY A 16 -15.45 1.95 -3.13
N ASP A 17 -14.79 3.03 -3.53
CA ASP A 17 -13.41 2.97 -4.02
C ASP A 17 -12.37 2.74 -2.90
N ASP A 18 -12.78 2.76 -1.65
CA ASP A 18 -11.91 2.36 -0.53
C ASP A 18 -11.50 0.89 -0.63
N ALA A 19 -12.19 0.11 -1.44
CA ALA A 19 -11.88 -1.29 -1.70
C ALA A 19 -10.65 -1.50 -2.61
N LEU A 20 -10.10 -0.45 -3.21
CA LEU A 20 -9.03 -0.57 -4.20
C LEU A 20 -7.79 -1.30 -3.68
N GLY A 21 -7.35 -1.00 -2.45
CA GLY A 21 -6.19 -1.67 -1.85
C GLY A 21 -6.40 -3.17 -1.72
N PRO A 22 -7.42 -3.62 -0.99
CA PRO A 22 -7.71 -5.05 -0.86
C PRO A 22 -7.94 -5.76 -2.19
N LEU A 23 -8.59 -5.10 -3.16
CA LEU A 23 -8.83 -5.68 -4.47
C LEU A 23 -7.54 -5.87 -5.27
N LEU A 24 -6.59 -4.94 -5.14
CA LEU A 24 -5.28 -5.13 -5.77
C LEU A 24 -4.55 -6.34 -5.17
N LEU A 25 -4.62 -6.53 -3.86
CA LEU A 25 -4.00 -7.67 -3.22
C LEU A 25 -4.66 -8.98 -3.66
N ASP A 26 -5.97 -8.99 -3.86
CA ASP A 26 -6.67 -10.14 -4.41
C ASP A 26 -6.14 -10.52 -5.80
N TYR A 27 -5.89 -9.52 -6.65
CA TYR A 27 -5.27 -9.74 -7.94
C TYR A 27 -3.86 -10.35 -7.80
N ILE A 28 -3.05 -9.80 -6.90
CA ILE A 28 -1.69 -10.30 -6.66
C ILE A 28 -1.73 -11.77 -6.23
N GLU A 29 -2.63 -12.11 -5.31
CA GLU A 29 -2.78 -13.48 -4.83
C GLU A 29 -3.06 -14.45 -5.98
N LYS A 30 -3.87 -14.03 -6.95
CA LYS A 30 -4.30 -14.89 -8.06
C LYS A 30 -3.30 -14.96 -9.22
N HIS A 31 -2.45 -13.95 -9.38
CA HIS A 31 -1.66 -13.79 -10.60
C HIS A 31 -0.15 -13.68 -10.40
N CYS A 32 0.33 -13.64 -9.17
CA CYS A 32 1.75 -13.47 -8.87
C CYS A 32 2.30 -14.63 -8.05
N ASP A 33 3.60 -14.86 -8.16
CA ASP A 33 4.30 -15.85 -7.33
C ASP A 33 4.50 -15.28 -5.93
N LEU A 34 3.91 -15.94 -4.93
CA LEU A 34 3.94 -15.52 -3.53
C LEU A 34 5.02 -16.21 -2.70
N SER A 35 5.95 -16.92 -3.31
CA SER A 35 6.96 -17.68 -2.56
C SER A 35 7.79 -16.78 -1.63
N LYS A 36 8.02 -15.52 -2.03
CA LYS A 36 8.80 -14.54 -1.26
C LYS A 36 7.97 -13.33 -0.83
N ILE A 37 6.67 -13.35 -1.07
CA ILE A 37 5.78 -12.21 -0.86
C ILE A 37 4.72 -12.57 0.15
N GLU A 38 4.60 -11.76 1.20
CA GLU A 38 3.49 -11.83 2.14
C GLU A 38 2.49 -10.73 1.83
N LEU A 39 1.21 -11.08 1.81
CA LEU A 39 0.11 -10.15 1.60
C LEU A 39 -0.62 -9.94 2.92
N LEU A 40 -0.81 -8.69 3.30
CA LEU A 40 -1.61 -8.33 4.49
C LEU A 40 -2.67 -7.33 4.10
N THR A 41 -3.88 -7.53 4.62
CA THR A 41 -4.99 -6.59 4.46
C THR A 41 -5.60 -6.25 5.82
N ASP A 42 -6.12 -5.04 5.92
CA ASP A 42 -6.91 -4.60 7.07
C ASP A 42 -7.84 -3.48 6.61
N PHE A 43 -8.81 -3.10 7.44
CA PHE A 43 -9.69 -1.98 7.14
C PHE A 43 -8.94 -0.65 7.13
N GLN A 44 -7.95 -0.49 8.00
CA GLN A 44 -7.15 0.72 8.12
C GLN A 44 -5.79 0.39 8.75
N LEU A 45 -4.83 1.30 8.57
CA LEU A 45 -3.53 1.16 9.21
C LEU A 45 -3.63 1.49 10.70
N GLN A 46 -2.92 0.70 11.51
CA GLN A 46 -2.90 0.83 12.97
C GLN A 46 -1.46 0.74 13.48
N ILE A 47 -1.25 1.12 14.74
CA ILE A 47 0.08 1.13 15.38
C ILE A 47 0.76 -0.24 15.26
N GLU A 48 0.04 -1.32 15.49
CA GLU A 48 0.59 -2.68 15.47
C GLU A 48 1.13 -3.09 14.10
N HIS A 49 0.69 -2.44 13.02
CA HIS A 49 1.22 -2.74 11.69
C HIS A 49 2.69 -2.34 11.52
N ALA A 50 3.21 -1.47 12.40
CA ALA A 50 4.63 -1.14 12.41
C ALA A 50 5.49 -2.40 12.65
N LEU A 51 5.00 -3.36 13.44
CA LEU A 51 5.73 -4.59 13.73
C LEU A 51 5.83 -5.52 12.51
N ASP A 52 4.91 -5.41 11.56
CA ASP A 52 4.95 -6.22 10.34
C ASP A 52 6.07 -5.80 9.38
N LEU A 53 6.66 -4.62 9.58
CA LEU A 53 7.76 -4.13 8.77
C LEU A 53 9.10 -4.77 9.10
N GLU A 54 9.22 -5.39 10.27
CA GLU A 54 10.49 -5.94 10.74
C GLU A 54 10.94 -7.12 9.88
N HIS A 55 12.22 -7.14 9.56
CA HIS A 55 12.87 -8.20 8.77
C HIS A 55 12.42 -8.29 7.31
N ARG A 56 11.87 -7.22 6.77
CA ARG A 56 11.55 -7.12 5.34
C ARG A 56 12.71 -6.48 4.57
N THR A 57 12.85 -6.84 3.31
CA THR A 57 13.79 -6.18 2.39
C THR A 57 13.11 -5.10 1.57
N LEU A 58 11.84 -5.28 1.25
CA LEU A 58 11.00 -4.31 0.56
C LEU A 58 9.57 -4.35 1.10
N VAL A 59 8.95 -3.19 1.18
CA VAL A 59 7.55 -3.06 1.60
C VAL A 59 6.81 -2.18 0.60
N LEU A 60 5.66 -2.65 0.17
CA LEU A 60 4.73 -1.87 -0.65
C LEU A 60 3.44 -1.68 0.13
N ILE A 61 3.05 -0.43 0.34
CA ILE A 61 1.76 -0.08 0.94
C ILE A 61 0.87 0.45 -0.17
N VAL A 62 -0.35 -0.07 -0.24
CA VAL A 62 -1.33 0.28 -1.28
C VAL A 62 -2.53 0.94 -0.63
N ASP A 63 -2.86 2.15 -1.09
CA ASP A 63 -4.05 2.85 -0.63
C ASP A 63 -4.90 3.38 -1.79
N ALA A 64 -6.13 3.70 -1.48
CA ALA A 64 -7.03 4.44 -2.36
C ALA A 64 -6.97 5.91 -1.95
N SER A 65 -6.82 6.82 -2.90
CA SER A 65 -6.68 8.24 -2.60
C SER A 65 -7.47 9.12 -3.55
N VAL A 66 -8.35 9.94 -2.99
CA VAL A 66 -9.08 10.95 -3.77
C VAL A 66 -8.17 12.12 -4.17
N ALA A 67 -7.03 12.27 -3.50
CA ALA A 67 -6.06 13.35 -3.77
C ALA A 67 -5.04 12.97 -4.84
N CYS A 68 -5.04 11.73 -5.30
CA CYS A 68 -4.11 11.22 -6.30
C CYS A 68 -4.30 11.96 -7.63
N ILE A 69 -3.22 12.44 -8.24
CA ILE A 69 -3.28 13.19 -9.49
C ILE A 69 -3.40 12.25 -10.69
N ASN A 70 -2.57 11.23 -10.73
CA ASN A 70 -2.58 10.24 -11.79
C ASN A 70 -3.49 9.07 -11.40
N ARG A 71 -3.77 8.18 -12.35
CA ARG A 71 -4.58 6.99 -12.08
C ARG A 71 -3.96 6.11 -11.00
N CYS A 72 -2.65 6.07 -10.98
CA CYS A 72 -1.88 5.33 -9.98
C CYS A 72 -0.54 6.05 -9.80
N ASP A 73 -0.22 6.42 -8.57
CA ASP A 73 1.07 7.03 -8.24
C ASP A 73 1.89 6.05 -7.42
N PHE A 74 3.19 6.03 -7.67
CA PHE A 74 4.12 5.14 -6.99
C PHE A 74 5.35 5.93 -6.57
N SER A 75 5.66 5.92 -5.27
CA SER A 75 6.76 6.73 -4.72
C SER A 75 7.39 6.08 -3.51
N PRO A 76 8.68 6.38 -3.24
CA PRO A 76 9.29 5.99 -1.97
C PRO A 76 8.53 6.64 -0.82
N LEU A 77 8.43 5.91 0.28
CA LEU A 77 7.73 6.37 1.48
C LEU A 77 8.75 6.60 2.59
N THR A 78 8.67 7.77 3.23
CA THR A 78 9.53 8.12 4.36
C THR A 78 8.70 8.34 5.62
N ALA A 79 9.32 8.09 6.78
CA ALA A 79 8.65 8.27 8.06
C ALA A 79 8.30 9.74 8.28
N ALA A 80 7.07 10.00 8.74
CA ALA A 80 6.62 11.33 9.13
C ALA A 80 5.51 11.20 10.18
N ARG A 81 5.52 12.07 11.16
CA ARG A 81 4.49 12.06 12.20
C ARG A 81 3.21 12.69 11.67
N ASP A 82 2.08 12.08 12.02
CA ASP A 82 0.79 12.68 11.74
C ASP A 82 0.60 13.90 12.64
N LYS A 83 0.14 15.00 12.04
CA LYS A 83 -0.10 16.25 12.76
C LYS A 83 -1.50 16.30 13.38
N SER A 84 -2.38 15.39 13.01
CA SER A 84 -3.75 15.34 13.51
C SER A 84 -3.92 14.20 14.49
N TYR A 85 -4.28 14.54 15.71
CA TYR A 85 -4.70 13.57 16.72
C TYR A 85 -6.16 13.21 16.48
N THR A 86 -6.44 12.56 15.39
CA THR A 86 -7.77 11.97 15.20
C THR A 86 -7.71 10.51 15.59
N THR A 87 -8.79 10.00 16.14
CA THR A 87 -8.97 8.58 16.47
C THR A 87 -9.05 7.71 15.21
N HIS A 88 -8.72 8.28 14.05
CA HIS A 88 -8.82 7.64 12.76
C HIS A 88 -7.51 6.99 12.32
N ALA A 89 -7.58 6.27 11.24
CA ALA A 89 -6.49 5.54 10.65
C ALA A 89 -5.19 6.35 10.58
N MET A 90 -4.09 5.71 10.88
CA MET A 90 -2.76 6.30 10.69
C MET A 90 -2.45 6.40 9.21
N SER A 91 -1.65 7.39 8.83
CA SER A 91 -1.08 7.43 7.49
C SER A 91 0.04 6.39 7.35
N PRO A 92 0.36 5.96 6.13
CA PRO A 92 1.51 5.08 5.90
C PRO A 92 2.81 5.64 6.47
N ALA A 93 3.06 6.94 6.29
CA ALA A 93 4.25 7.60 6.81
C ALA A 93 4.30 7.57 8.34
N ALA A 94 3.15 7.68 9.00
CA ALA A 94 3.06 7.62 10.46
C ALA A 94 3.38 6.21 10.99
N VAL A 95 2.98 5.16 10.28
CA VAL A 95 3.34 3.78 10.67
C VAL A 95 4.86 3.61 10.64
N LEU A 96 5.53 4.17 9.63
CA LEU A 96 6.99 4.14 9.58
C LEU A 96 7.61 4.91 10.74
N ALA A 97 7.03 6.05 11.13
CA ALA A 97 7.50 6.81 12.27
C ALA A 97 7.38 6.02 13.57
N VAL A 98 6.29 5.26 13.75
CA VAL A 98 6.14 4.37 14.91
C VAL A 98 7.22 3.30 14.91
N TYR A 99 7.52 2.71 13.75
CA TYR A 99 8.60 1.73 13.63
C TYR A 99 9.94 2.30 14.12
N VAL A 100 10.31 3.49 13.61
CA VAL A 100 11.54 4.16 14.03
C VAL A 100 11.57 4.41 15.53
N SER A 101 10.44 4.84 16.11
CA SER A 101 10.33 5.11 17.54
C SER A 101 10.50 3.85 18.39
N ILE A 102 9.92 2.74 17.98
CA ILE A 102 9.97 1.47 18.73
C ILE A 102 11.30 0.75 18.54
N LYS A 103 11.77 0.65 17.30
CA LYS A 103 12.95 -0.17 16.97
C LYS A 103 14.26 0.58 17.04
N LYS A 104 14.23 1.93 17.10
CA LYS A 104 15.42 2.80 17.14
C LYS A 104 16.35 2.56 15.96
N GLN A 105 15.78 2.24 14.81
CA GLN A 105 16.51 2.02 13.56
C GLN A 105 15.64 2.41 12.37
N ALA A 106 16.27 2.60 11.20
CA ALA A 106 15.53 2.92 9.98
C ALA A 106 14.61 1.77 9.59
N PRO A 107 13.41 2.04 9.06
CA PRO A 107 12.56 0.99 8.52
C PRO A 107 13.18 0.42 7.23
N PRO A 108 12.76 -0.78 6.80
CA PRO A 108 13.15 -1.28 5.48
C PRO A 108 12.68 -0.31 4.39
N PRO A 109 13.25 -0.39 3.18
CA PRO A 109 12.76 0.42 2.07
C PRO A 109 11.27 0.20 1.84
N CYS A 110 10.49 1.28 1.93
CA CYS A 110 9.04 1.27 1.80
C CYS A 110 8.61 2.16 0.64
N PHE A 111 7.59 1.71 -0.08
CA PHE A 111 7.00 2.43 -1.20
C PHE A 111 5.49 2.52 -1.00
N LEU A 112 4.91 3.59 -1.52
CA LEU A 112 3.47 3.82 -1.50
C LEU A 112 2.94 3.78 -2.94
N MET A 113 1.92 2.96 -3.15
CA MET A 113 1.13 2.97 -4.38
C MET A 113 -0.23 3.54 -4.04
N SER A 114 -0.56 4.70 -4.61
CA SER A 114 -1.86 5.32 -4.44
C SER A 114 -2.67 5.14 -5.70
N ILE A 115 -3.85 4.52 -5.57
CA ILE A 115 -4.76 4.31 -6.69
C ILE A 115 -5.85 5.36 -6.60
N LYS A 116 -6.08 6.09 -7.69
CA LYS A 116 -7.03 7.20 -7.69
C LYS A 116 -8.44 6.71 -7.45
N ALA A 117 -9.08 7.29 -6.44
CA ALA A 117 -10.44 7.03 -6.02
C ALA A 117 -11.32 8.24 -6.30
N GLU A 118 -12.62 8.02 -6.53
CA GLU A 118 -13.60 9.09 -6.69
C GLU A 118 -14.53 9.19 -5.49
N SER A 119 -15.03 8.05 -4.99
CA SER A 119 -16.02 8.03 -3.92
C SER A 119 -15.80 6.86 -2.99
N MET A 120 -15.88 7.14 -1.70
CA MET A 120 -15.78 6.11 -0.65
C MET A 120 -17.12 5.92 0.06
N GLU A 121 -18.21 6.02 -0.70
CA GLU A 121 -19.55 5.93 -0.17
C GLU A 121 -19.86 4.53 0.33
N LEU A 122 -20.37 4.43 1.56
CA LEU A 122 -20.73 3.16 2.17
C LEU A 122 -21.85 2.48 1.36
N GLY A 123 -21.65 1.20 1.06
CA GLY A 123 -22.60 0.40 0.30
C GLY A 123 -22.51 0.54 -1.21
N ALA A 124 -21.69 1.46 -1.72
CA ALA A 124 -21.45 1.59 -3.14
C ALA A 124 -20.39 0.58 -3.61
N GLY A 125 -20.46 0.19 -4.89
CA GLY A 125 -19.39 -0.55 -5.55
C GLY A 125 -18.32 0.41 -6.06
N LEU A 126 -17.32 -0.11 -6.77
CA LEU A 126 -16.30 0.72 -7.40
C LEU A 126 -16.92 1.64 -8.45
N SER A 127 -16.44 2.89 -8.50
CA SER A 127 -16.74 3.79 -9.60
C SER A 127 -16.10 3.25 -10.89
N SER A 128 -16.65 3.65 -12.04
CA SER A 128 -16.10 3.25 -13.33
C SER A 128 -14.64 3.70 -13.51
N ALA A 129 -14.34 4.92 -13.06
CA ALA A 129 -12.97 5.43 -13.09
C ALA A 129 -12.04 4.60 -12.21
N ALA A 130 -12.48 4.22 -11.01
CA ALA A 130 -11.68 3.39 -10.11
C ALA A 130 -11.42 2.00 -10.69
N GLU A 131 -12.40 1.40 -11.38
CA GLU A 131 -12.19 0.13 -12.05
C GLU A 131 -11.07 0.21 -13.08
N ASN A 132 -11.06 1.27 -13.89
CA ASN A 132 -10.01 1.50 -14.87
C ASN A 132 -8.65 1.73 -14.21
N ASN A 133 -8.64 2.51 -13.12
CA ASN A 133 -7.42 2.80 -12.37
C ASN A 133 -6.87 1.52 -11.72
N LEU A 134 -7.74 0.66 -11.22
CA LEU A 134 -7.35 -0.65 -10.67
C LEU A 134 -6.69 -1.53 -11.72
N GLN A 135 -7.22 -1.56 -12.94
CA GLN A 135 -6.62 -2.33 -14.02
C GLN A 135 -5.18 -1.86 -14.31
N GLN A 136 -4.96 -0.55 -14.35
CA GLN A 136 -3.63 0.01 -14.54
C GLN A 136 -2.70 -0.37 -13.38
N ALA A 137 -3.19 -0.28 -12.16
CA ALA A 137 -2.41 -0.65 -10.97
C ALA A 137 -2.06 -2.14 -10.96
N CYS A 138 -2.97 -3.00 -11.41
CA CYS A 138 -2.72 -4.44 -11.52
C CYS A 138 -1.57 -4.75 -12.48
N LEU A 139 -1.56 -4.12 -13.64
CA LEU A 139 -0.49 -4.29 -14.61
C LEU A 139 0.85 -3.80 -14.06
N PHE A 140 0.83 -2.66 -13.39
CA PHE A 140 2.02 -2.07 -12.80
C PHE A 140 2.59 -2.93 -11.67
N VAL A 141 1.75 -3.35 -10.73
CA VAL A 141 2.20 -4.15 -9.59
C VAL A 141 2.75 -5.50 -10.02
N LYS A 142 2.17 -6.08 -11.06
CA LYS A 142 2.69 -7.35 -11.60
C LYS A 142 4.13 -7.19 -12.08
N GLN A 143 4.42 -6.09 -12.76
CA GLN A 143 5.80 -5.81 -13.21
C GLN A 143 6.74 -5.57 -12.03
N LEU A 144 6.29 -4.83 -11.01
CA LEU A 144 7.09 -4.58 -9.81
C LEU A 144 7.46 -5.89 -9.10
N LEU A 145 6.49 -6.79 -8.97
CA LEU A 145 6.69 -8.04 -8.24
C LEU A 145 7.44 -9.10 -9.04
N GLN A 146 7.54 -8.96 -10.36
CA GLN A 146 8.42 -9.80 -11.18
C GLN A 146 9.88 -9.47 -10.95
N GLN A 147 10.20 -8.25 -10.55
CA GLN A 147 11.57 -7.83 -10.25
C GLN A 147 11.56 -7.02 -8.95
N PRO A 148 11.41 -7.71 -7.80
CA PRO A 148 11.24 -7.04 -6.50
C PRO A 148 12.59 -6.64 -5.90
N THR A 149 13.26 -5.68 -6.54
CA THR A 149 14.54 -5.13 -6.09
C THR A 149 14.40 -3.63 -5.85
N LEU A 150 15.16 -3.11 -4.89
CA LEU A 150 15.13 -1.68 -4.58
C LEU A 150 15.48 -0.84 -5.80
N ASN A 151 16.52 -1.22 -6.52
CA ASN A 151 16.97 -0.45 -7.71
C ASN A 151 15.87 -0.41 -8.77
N HIS A 152 15.21 -1.52 -9.05
CA HIS A 152 14.14 -1.55 -10.05
C HIS A 152 12.97 -0.67 -9.62
N TRP A 153 12.56 -0.79 -8.36
CA TRP A 153 11.42 -0.01 -7.86
C TRP A 153 11.72 1.48 -7.85
N LEU A 154 12.94 1.89 -7.51
CA LEU A 154 13.34 3.30 -7.57
C LEU A 154 13.26 3.87 -8.99
N GLN A 155 13.53 3.05 -10.00
CA GLN A 155 13.43 3.47 -11.40
C GLN A 155 11.97 3.61 -11.87
N GLN A 156 11.03 3.00 -11.18
CA GLN A 156 9.61 3.03 -11.56
C GLN A 156 8.82 4.13 -10.86
N THR A 157 9.44 4.90 -9.98
CA THR A 157 8.73 5.93 -9.23
C THR A 157 8.22 7.04 -10.15
N SER A 158 7.01 7.56 -9.82
CA SER A 158 6.39 8.67 -10.55
C SER A 158 6.60 9.97 -9.78
N TYR A 159 7.28 10.93 -10.43
CA TYR A 159 7.47 12.29 -9.90
C TYR A 159 7.12 13.29 -10.97
#